data_4886606bccea7d9d0e1645896d60c86f
#
_entry.id   4886606bccea7d9d0e1645896d60c86f
#
_cell.length_a   1.000
_cell.length_b   1.000
_cell.length_c   1.000
_cell.angle_alpha   90.00
_cell.angle_beta   90.00
_cell.angle_gamma   90.00
#
_symmetry.space_group_name_H-M   'P 1'
#
loop_
_entity.id
_entity.type
_entity.pdbx_description
1 polymer ?
#
loop_
_entity_poly.entity_id
_entity_poly.type
_entity_poly.pdbx_seq_one_letter_code
_entity_poly.pdbx_strand_id
1 'polypeptide(L)'
;MLQADSELVRLAQSGDKLAFEALVVKYQRRIARHVARYVPIASDVEDVVQEVFIRAFRGLRSFRGDSAFYTWLYRIATNAALTFLRQAPHEERVNELDDEKSNPFEPGISDGETPERTLMASQIADAVRQGLARMQPELVDALTLFEVEGKSYSDIAQMFDVPVGTVRSRIFRAREALAKRLEPMLAPQRDRRW
;
A
#
# COMPACT_ATOMS: atom_id res chain seq x y z
N MET A 1 -14.61 8.10 -21.39
CA MET A 1 -13.20 8.49 -21.55
C MET A 1 -12.66 8.86 -20.19
N LEU A 2 -11.65 8.15 -19.67
CA LEU A 2 -11.00 8.54 -18.41
C LEU A 2 -10.14 9.77 -18.71
N GLN A 3 -10.50 10.92 -18.15
CA GLN A 3 -9.69 12.14 -18.24
C GLN A 3 -8.33 11.89 -17.60
N ALA A 4 -7.26 12.42 -18.20
CA ALA A 4 -5.92 12.32 -17.62
C ALA A 4 -5.88 13.11 -16.31
N ASP A 5 -5.14 12.60 -15.31
CA ASP A 5 -5.04 13.26 -14.01
C ASP A 5 -4.58 14.71 -14.09
N SER A 6 -3.69 15.02 -15.02
CA SER A 6 -3.21 16.38 -15.26
C SER A 6 -4.34 17.35 -15.65
N GLU A 7 -5.34 16.87 -16.42
CA GLU A 7 -6.48 17.67 -16.79
C GLU A 7 -7.44 17.89 -15.62
N LEU A 8 -7.76 16.82 -14.87
CA LEU A 8 -8.58 16.91 -13.66
C LEU A 8 -7.95 17.83 -12.63
N VAL A 9 -6.66 17.73 -12.42
CA VAL A 9 -5.90 18.60 -11.51
C VAL A 9 -6.00 20.06 -11.96
N ARG A 10 -5.77 20.35 -13.24
CA ARG A 10 -5.86 21.71 -13.78
C ARG A 10 -7.25 22.32 -13.61
N LEU A 11 -8.30 21.55 -13.89
CA LEU A 11 -9.70 21.98 -13.71
C LEU A 11 -10.01 22.23 -12.23
N ALA A 12 -9.61 21.32 -11.35
CA ALA A 12 -9.81 21.48 -9.91
C ALA A 12 -9.02 22.68 -9.34
N GLN A 13 -7.83 22.97 -9.85
CA GLN A 13 -7.06 24.17 -9.50
C GLN A 13 -7.76 25.47 -9.94
N SER A 14 -8.50 25.43 -11.05
CA SER A 14 -9.33 26.56 -11.51
C SER A 14 -10.67 26.70 -10.78
N GLY A 15 -10.95 25.80 -9.82
CA GLY A 15 -12.14 25.87 -8.96
C GLY A 15 -13.26 24.90 -9.34
N ASP A 16 -13.05 24.03 -10.32
CA ASP A 16 -14.03 22.99 -10.69
C ASP A 16 -14.06 21.90 -9.59
N LYS A 17 -15.14 21.89 -8.81
CA LYS A 17 -15.35 20.91 -7.73
C LYS A 17 -15.57 19.51 -8.27
N LEU A 18 -16.25 19.35 -9.42
CA LEU A 18 -16.51 18.02 -9.99
C LEU A 18 -15.22 17.34 -10.45
N ALA A 19 -14.26 18.12 -10.94
CA ALA A 19 -12.93 17.59 -11.29
C ALA A 19 -12.18 17.06 -10.05
N PHE A 20 -12.30 17.74 -8.91
CA PHE A 20 -11.71 17.23 -7.67
C PHE A 20 -12.45 15.99 -7.14
N GLU A 21 -13.78 15.98 -7.19
CA GLU A 21 -14.58 14.80 -6.82
C GLU A 21 -14.21 13.57 -7.67
N ALA A 22 -13.96 13.75 -8.98
CA ALA A 22 -13.49 12.68 -9.84
C ALA A 22 -12.12 12.12 -9.39
N LEU A 23 -11.20 12.98 -8.93
CA LEU A 23 -9.93 12.55 -8.33
C LEU A 23 -10.16 11.79 -7.02
N VAL A 24 -11.08 12.23 -6.16
CA VAL A 24 -11.45 11.53 -4.93
C VAL A 24 -11.97 10.14 -5.24
N VAL A 25 -12.96 10.01 -6.11
CA VAL A 25 -13.54 8.71 -6.52
C VAL A 25 -12.46 7.77 -7.07
N LYS A 26 -11.55 8.31 -7.89
CA LYS A 26 -10.48 7.53 -8.50
C LYS A 26 -9.50 6.96 -7.47
N TYR A 27 -9.14 7.74 -6.43
CA TYR A 27 -8.03 7.40 -5.54
C TYR A 27 -8.43 6.96 -4.14
N GLN A 28 -9.68 7.20 -3.67
CA GLN A 28 -10.10 6.91 -2.29
C GLN A 28 -9.81 5.47 -1.85
N ARG A 29 -10.12 4.46 -2.69
CA ARG A 29 -9.87 3.05 -2.33
C ARG A 29 -8.39 2.72 -2.19
N ARG A 30 -7.53 3.34 -3.02
CA ARG A 30 -6.07 3.12 -2.95
C ARG A 30 -5.48 3.79 -1.72
N ILE A 31 -5.95 5.00 -1.40
CA ILE A 31 -5.53 5.74 -0.20
C ILE A 31 -6.03 5.04 1.06
N ALA A 32 -7.28 4.56 1.09
CA ALA A 32 -7.82 3.81 2.23
C ALA A 32 -6.99 2.54 2.52
N ARG A 33 -6.66 1.75 1.50
CA ARG A 33 -5.78 0.57 1.65
C ARG A 33 -4.39 0.93 2.15
N HIS A 34 -3.85 2.08 1.72
CA HIS A 34 -2.56 2.56 2.22
C HIS A 34 -2.65 2.95 3.70
N VAL A 35 -3.62 3.78 4.07
CA VAL A 35 -3.84 4.24 5.45
C VAL A 35 -4.10 3.07 6.39
N ALA A 36 -4.88 2.06 5.98
CA ALA A 36 -5.21 0.87 6.78
C ALA A 36 -4.00 0.01 7.17
N ARG A 37 -2.83 0.21 6.57
CA ARG A 37 -1.58 -0.45 7.01
C ARG A 37 -0.99 0.18 8.27
N TYR A 38 -1.34 1.43 8.52
CA TYR A 38 -0.86 2.22 9.66
C TYR A 38 -1.91 2.30 10.78
N VAL A 39 -3.19 2.39 10.39
CA VAL A 39 -4.32 2.63 11.28
C VAL A 39 -5.13 1.34 11.39
N PRO A 40 -5.18 0.68 12.56
CA PRO A 40 -5.79 -0.64 12.69
C PRO A 40 -7.34 -0.60 12.72
N ILE A 41 -7.94 0.49 13.20
CA ILE A 41 -9.39 0.61 13.40
C ILE A 41 -10.04 1.17 12.14
N ALA A 42 -11.05 0.49 11.60
CA ALA A 42 -11.67 0.85 10.33
C ALA A 42 -12.32 2.25 10.32
N SER A 43 -13.00 2.65 11.41
CA SER A 43 -13.55 4.01 11.54
C SER A 43 -12.48 5.09 11.46
N ASP A 44 -11.33 4.86 12.10
CA ASP A 44 -10.23 5.80 12.10
C ASP A 44 -9.57 5.91 10.72
N VAL A 45 -9.57 4.79 9.96
CA VAL A 45 -9.12 4.81 8.56
C VAL A 45 -9.96 5.77 7.72
N GLU A 46 -11.28 5.75 7.89
CA GLU A 46 -12.19 6.64 7.17
C GLU A 46 -11.92 8.11 7.53
N ASP A 47 -11.73 8.41 8.79
CA ASP A 47 -11.42 9.76 9.28
C ASP A 47 -10.08 10.27 8.74
N VAL A 48 -9.05 9.43 8.77
CA VAL A 48 -7.74 9.78 8.22
C VAL A 48 -7.80 9.98 6.71
N VAL A 49 -8.54 9.15 5.99
CA VAL A 49 -8.75 9.30 4.53
C VAL A 49 -9.47 10.61 4.21
N GLN A 50 -10.49 10.95 4.97
CA GLN A 50 -11.19 12.23 4.82
C GLN A 50 -10.25 13.41 5.02
N GLU A 51 -9.44 13.39 6.08
CA GLU A 51 -8.44 14.42 6.36
C GLU A 51 -7.40 14.53 5.24
N VAL A 52 -6.98 13.39 4.65
CA VAL A 52 -6.06 13.37 3.50
C VAL A 52 -6.66 14.17 2.32
N PHE A 53 -7.92 13.94 1.97
CA PHE A 53 -8.54 14.65 0.85
C PHE A 53 -8.83 16.12 1.18
N ILE A 54 -9.12 16.46 2.44
CA ILE A 54 -9.24 17.86 2.88
C ILE A 54 -7.90 18.58 2.72
N ARG A 55 -6.79 17.97 3.16
CA ARG A 55 -5.44 18.54 2.99
C ARG A 55 -5.06 18.64 1.52
N ALA A 56 -5.39 17.60 0.73
CA ALA A 56 -5.16 17.63 -0.70
C ALA A 56 -5.92 18.76 -1.38
N PHE A 57 -7.21 18.98 -1.07
CA PHE A 57 -8.00 20.05 -1.61
C PHE A 57 -7.41 21.43 -1.27
N ARG A 58 -7.04 21.64 -0.02
CA ARG A 58 -6.42 22.90 0.42
C ARG A 58 -5.06 23.14 -0.23
N GLY A 59 -4.26 22.09 -0.38
CA GLY A 59 -2.92 22.16 -0.98
C GLY A 59 -2.90 22.16 -2.50
N LEU A 60 -4.02 21.84 -3.15
CA LEU A 60 -4.07 21.63 -4.60
C LEU A 60 -3.66 22.88 -5.40
N ARG A 61 -4.02 24.07 -4.92
CA ARG A 61 -3.64 25.34 -5.59
C ARG A 61 -2.13 25.57 -5.65
N SER A 62 -1.39 25.01 -4.71
CA SER A 62 0.08 25.09 -4.63
C SER A 62 0.79 23.90 -5.28
N PHE A 63 0.04 22.90 -5.75
CA PHE A 63 0.62 21.75 -6.43
C PHE A 63 1.15 22.14 -7.81
N ARG A 64 2.47 22.06 -8.01
CA ARG A 64 3.17 22.53 -9.20
C ARG A 64 3.28 21.51 -10.32
N GLY A 65 2.89 20.24 -10.06
CA GLY A 65 3.02 19.18 -11.06
C GLY A 65 4.43 18.60 -11.20
N ASP A 66 5.35 18.91 -10.27
CA ASP A 66 6.73 18.38 -10.25
C ASP A 66 6.76 16.85 -10.06
N SER A 67 5.63 16.26 -9.66
CA SER A 67 5.41 14.82 -9.56
C SER A 67 4.00 14.46 -10.05
N ALA A 68 3.72 13.16 -10.26
CA ALA A 68 2.36 12.72 -10.52
C ALA A 68 1.45 13.08 -9.33
N PHE A 69 0.17 13.43 -9.61
CA PHE A 69 -0.81 13.77 -8.58
C PHE A 69 -0.92 12.67 -7.51
N TYR A 70 -0.95 11.40 -7.92
CA TYR A 70 -1.00 10.27 -6.99
C TYR A 70 0.23 10.22 -6.08
N THR A 71 1.42 10.50 -6.58
CA THR A 71 2.65 10.56 -5.77
C THR A 71 2.56 11.62 -4.67
N TRP A 72 2.07 12.80 -5.02
CA TRP A 72 1.86 13.87 -4.06
C TRP A 72 0.75 13.55 -3.04
N LEU A 73 -0.38 12.99 -3.50
CA LEU A 73 -1.49 12.57 -2.64
C LEU A 73 -1.05 11.47 -1.66
N TYR A 74 -0.26 10.50 -2.14
CA TYR A 74 0.26 9.41 -1.33
C TYR A 74 1.16 9.92 -0.19
N ARG A 75 2.00 10.93 -0.46
CA ARG A 75 2.80 11.59 0.58
C ARG A 75 1.95 12.26 1.65
N ILE A 76 0.86 12.93 1.24
CA ILE A 76 -0.10 13.50 2.20
C ILE A 76 -0.70 12.39 3.07
N ALA A 77 -1.10 11.26 2.47
CA ALA A 77 -1.69 10.13 3.17
C ALA A 77 -0.72 9.50 4.18
N THR A 78 0.53 9.26 3.78
CA THR A 78 1.57 8.74 4.68
C THR A 78 1.78 9.67 5.89
N ASN A 79 1.90 10.98 5.64
CA ASN A 79 2.09 11.94 6.71
C ASN A 79 0.88 12.04 7.65
N ALA A 80 -0.34 11.96 7.12
CA ALA A 80 -1.56 11.96 7.91
C ALA A 80 -1.64 10.71 8.81
N ALA A 81 -1.40 9.52 8.24
CA ALA A 81 -1.40 8.25 8.97
C ALA A 81 -0.32 8.21 10.07
N LEU A 82 0.90 8.66 9.78
CA LEU A 82 1.97 8.74 10.78
C LEU A 82 1.67 9.76 11.89
N THR A 83 0.99 10.86 11.54
CA THR A 83 0.56 11.85 12.53
C THR A 83 -0.50 11.27 13.45
N PHE A 84 -1.48 10.57 12.89
CA PHE A 84 -2.51 9.87 13.64
C PHE A 84 -1.89 8.87 14.62
N LEU A 85 -0.94 8.03 14.17
CA LEU A 85 -0.25 7.06 15.02
C LEU A 85 0.51 7.70 16.20
N ARG A 86 1.07 8.89 16.03
CA ARG A 86 1.76 9.59 17.12
C ARG A 86 0.79 10.15 18.16
N GLN A 87 -0.43 10.45 17.74
CA GLN A 87 -1.47 11.02 18.60
C GLN A 87 -2.34 9.97 19.27
N ALA A 88 -2.42 8.76 18.71
CA ALA A 88 -3.19 7.67 19.28
C ALA A 88 -2.58 7.17 20.60
N PRO A 89 -3.38 6.93 21.66
CA PRO A 89 -2.92 6.34 22.91
C PRO A 89 -2.27 4.97 22.69
N HIS A 90 -1.21 4.70 23.46
CA HIS A 90 -0.39 3.48 23.27
C HIS A 90 -1.14 2.17 23.54
N GLU A 91 -2.23 2.21 24.28
CA GLU A 91 -3.02 1.07 24.74
C GLU A 91 -3.93 0.44 23.66
N GLU A 92 -4.26 1.18 22.60
CA GLU A 92 -5.15 0.69 21.51
C GLU A 92 -4.42 -0.09 20.41
N ARG A 93 -3.10 -0.27 20.51
CA ARG A 93 -2.28 -0.89 19.45
C ARG A 93 -2.28 -2.42 19.42
N VAL A 94 -2.94 -3.10 20.37
CA VAL A 94 -2.71 -4.55 20.61
C VAL A 94 -3.88 -5.44 20.22
N ASN A 95 -5.05 -4.96 19.85
CA ASN A 95 -6.17 -5.85 19.53
C ASN A 95 -6.82 -5.53 18.18
N GLU A 96 -7.09 -6.61 17.45
CA GLU A 96 -7.84 -6.75 16.19
C GLU A 96 -7.00 -6.76 14.91
N LEU A 97 -6.12 -7.78 14.83
CA LEU A 97 -5.74 -8.37 13.55
C LEU A 97 -6.76 -9.49 13.22
N ASP A 98 -8.02 -9.13 13.00
CA ASP A 98 -8.99 -10.07 12.46
C ASP A 98 -9.57 -9.56 11.14
N ASP A 99 -9.39 -10.42 10.20
CA ASP A 99 -10.10 -10.72 8.96
C ASP A 99 -10.49 -9.64 7.93
N GLU A 100 -10.21 -10.02 6.64
CA GLU A 100 -10.69 -9.44 5.38
C GLU A 100 -10.12 -8.07 4.95
N LYS A 101 -8.89 -7.74 5.28
CA LYS A 101 -8.21 -6.62 4.59
C LYS A 101 -7.76 -7.10 3.21
N SER A 102 -8.37 -6.58 2.17
CA SER A 102 -8.03 -6.81 0.75
C SER A 102 -6.52 -6.85 0.54
N ASN A 103 -6.01 -8.05 0.30
CA ASN A 103 -4.60 -8.28 0.05
C ASN A 103 -4.24 -7.76 -1.34
N PRO A 104 -3.26 -6.87 -1.50
CA PRO A 104 -2.78 -6.45 -2.82
C PRO A 104 -2.12 -7.59 -3.62
N PHE A 105 -1.88 -8.75 -2.98
CA PHE A 105 -1.28 -9.96 -3.57
C PHE A 105 -2.32 -11.07 -3.73
N GLU A 106 -3.50 -10.82 -4.29
CA GLU A 106 -4.38 -11.91 -4.72
C GLU A 106 -3.76 -12.61 -5.94
N PRO A 107 -3.37 -13.89 -5.84
CA PRO A 107 -2.94 -14.66 -7.00
C PRO A 107 -4.18 -14.88 -7.89
N GLY A 108 -4.09 -14.44 -9.15
CA GLY A 108 -5.06 -14.80 -10.17
C GLY A 108 -5.07 -16.32 -10.33
N ILE A 109 -6.22 -16.97 -10.06
CA ILE A 109 -6.40 -18.39 -10.28
C ILE A 109 -6.41 -18.62 -11.79
N SER A 110 -5.40 -19.34 -12.29
CA SER A 110 -5.34 -19.79 -13.68
C SER A 110 -6.08 -21.12 -13.80
N ASP A 111 -7.05 -21.20 -14.72
CA ASP A 111 -7.76 -22.44 -15.06
C ASP A 111 -6.77 -23.49 -15.59
N GLY A 112 -6.65 -24.63 -14.89
CA GLY A 112 -5.86 -25.79 -15.34
C GLY A 112 -4.91 -26.40 -14.30
N GLU A 113 -5.01 -26.06 -13.02
CA GLU A 113 -4.12 -26.58 -11.98
C GLU A 113 -4.69 -27.81 -11.26
N THR A 114 -3.78 -28.77 -10.91
CA THR A 114 -4.15 -29.93 -10.09
C THR A 114 -4.50 -29.50 -8.66
N PRO A 115 -5.35 -30.27 -7.93
CA PRO A 115 -5.73 -29.94 -6.56
C PRO A 115 -4.53 -29.71 -5.62
N GLU A 116 -3.43 -30.45 -5.80
CA GLU A 116 -2.20 -30.29 -5.02
C GLU A 116 -1.52 -28.94 -5.27
N ARG A 117 -1.49 -28.50 -6.56
CA ARG A 117 -0.92 -27.21 -6.93
C ARG A 117 -1.75 -26.05 -6.38
N THR A 118 -3.07 -26.16 -6.45
CA THR A 118 -3.99 -25.17 -5.90
C THR A 118 -3.83 -25.05 -4.38
N LEU A 119 -3.71 -26.18 -3.68
CA LEU A 119 -3.46 -26.19 -2.23
C LEU A 119 -2.11 -25.57 -1.89
N MET A 120 -1.05 -25.90 -2.63
CA MET A 120 0.28 -25.34 -2.40
C MET A 120 0.30 -23.83 -2.68
N ALA A 121 -0.35 -23.36 -3.74
CA ALA A 121 -0.49 -21.94 -4.05
C ALA A 121 -1.23 -21.19 -2.93
N SER A 122 -2.32 -21.75 -2.41
CA SER A 122 -3.06 -21.20 -1.26
C SER A 122 -2.16 -21.09 -0.01
N GLN A 123 -1.42 -22.14 0.33
CA GLN A 123 -0.51 -22.12 1.48
C GLN A 123 0.59 -21.08 1.33
N ILE A 124 1.16 -20.92 0.13
CA ILE A 124 2.16 -19.89 -0.17
C ILE A 124 1.54 -18.49 -0.02
N ALA A 125 0.33 -18.29 -0.57
CA ALA A 125 -0.39 -17.02 -0.45
C ALA A 125 -0.65 -16.65 1.02
N ASP A 126 -1.07 -17.62 1.84
CA ASP A 126 -1.27 -17.42 3.28
C ASP A 126 0.02 -17.10 4.01
N ALA A 127 1.11 -17.78 3.68
CA ALA A 127 2.42 -17.50 4.26
C ALA A 127 2.94 -16.10 3.92
N VAL A 128 2.73 -15.65 2.66
CA VAL A 128 3.03 -14.28 2.21
C VAL A 128 2.17 -13.28 2.99
N ARG A 129 0.86 -13.49 3.05
CA ARG A 129 -0.10 -12.62 3.78
C ARG A 129 0.31 -12.44 5.23
N GLN A 130 0.55 -13.55 5.94
CA GLN A 130 1.02 -13.51 7.32
C GLN A 130 2.41 -12.88 7.47
N GLY A 131 3.30 -13.04 6.49
CA GLY A 131 4.60 -12.39 6.46
C GLY A 131 4.48 -10.87 6.37
N LEU A 132 3.63 -10.39 5.47
CA LEU A 132 3.34 -8.96 5.28
C LEU A 132 2.67 -8.35 6.52
N ALA A 133 1.70 -9.06 7.14
CA ALA A 133 0.98 -8.58 8.32
C ALA A 133 1.89 -8.35 9.56
N ARG A 134 3.02 -9.07 9.64
CA ARG A 134 4.01 -8.93 10.73
C ARG A 134 5.14 -7.96 10.42
N MET A 135 5.15 -7.41 9.24
CA MET A 135 6.22 -6.53 8.76
C MET A 135 5.88 -5.06 9.07
N GLN A 136 6.92 -4.25 9.26
CA GLN A 136 6.73 -2.80 9.41
C GLN A 136 6.03 -2.22 8.17
N PRO A 137 5.03 -1.33 8.34
CA PRO A 137 4.24 -0.77 7.23
C PRO A 137 5.09 -0.17 6.12
N GLU A 138 6.20 0.51 6.45
CA GLU A 138 7.08 1.15 5.49
C GLU A 138 7.81 0.16 4.57
N LEU A 139 8.05 -1.06 5.05
CA LEU A 139 8.64 -2.13 4.26
C LEU A 139 7.61 -2.73 3.31
N VAL A 140 6.38 -2.95 3.81
CA VAL A 140 5.25 -3.45 3.01
C VAL A 140 4.92 -2.46 1.90
N ASP A 141 4.84 -1.17 2.23
CA ASP A 141 4.54 -0.12 1.26
C ASP A 141 5.59 -0.03 0.17
N ALA A 142 6.88 -0.01 0.53
CA ALA A 142 7.97 0.04 -0.43
C ALA A 142 7.95 -1.18 -1.37
N LEU A 143 7.70 -2.37 -0.82
CA LEU A 143 7.60 -3.61 -1.59
C LEU A 143 6.38 -3.59 -2.52
N THR A 144 5.20 -3.21 -2.02
CA THR A 144 3.96 -3.15 -2.80
C THR A 144 4.06 -2.15 -3.96
N LEU A 145 4.58 -0.96 -3.70
CA LEU A 145 4.76 0.06 -4.74
C LEU A 145 5.71 -0.43 -5.84
N PHE A 146 6.76 -1.16 -5.47
CA PHE A 146 7.73 -1.67 -6.41
C PHE A 146 7.20 -2.88 -7.20
N GLU A 147 6.71 -3.93 -6.51
CA GLU A 147 6.34 -5.22 -7.12
C GLU A 147 4.95 -5.20 -7.77
N VAL A 148 3.99 -4.52 -7.16
CA VAL A 148 2.59 -4.55 -7.62
C VAL A 148 2.26 -3.32 -8.47
N GLU A 149 2.72 -2.14 -8.06
CA GLU A 149 2.41 -0.90 -8.78
C GLU A 149 3.46 -0.52 -9.82
N GLY A 150 4.58 -1.26 -9.91
CA GLY A 150 5.64 -1.04 -10.90
C GLY A 150 6.34 0.31 -10.78
N LYS A 151 6.36 0.91 -9.57
CA LYS A 151 7.01 2.20 -9.34
C LYS A 151 8.53 2.06 -9.33
N SER A 152 9.24 3.05 -9.87
CA SER A 152 10.70 3.10 -9.78
C SER A 152 11.15 3.42 -8.35
N TYR A 153 12.42 3.08 -8.03
CA TYR A 153 13.02 3.48 -6.74
C TYR A 153 12.99 5.00 -6.51
N SER A 154 13.14 5.78 -7.56
CA SER A 154 13.09 7.25 -7.50
C SER A 154 11.69 7.76 -7.21
N ASP A 155 10.65 7.17 -7.85
CA ASP A 155 9.26 7.53 -7.57
C ASP A 155 8.90 7.22 -6.12
N ILE A 156 9.28 6.03 -5.64
CA ILE A 156 9.01 5.61 -4.25
C ILE A 156 9.76 6.52 -3.26
N ALA A 157 11.00 6.92 -3.57
CA ALA A 157 11.77 7.85 -2.77
C ALA A 157 11.07 9.21 -2.65
N GLN A 158 10.50 9.73 -3.74
CA GLN A 158 9.70 10.94 -3.73
C GLN A 158 8.39 10.77 -2.93
N MET A 159 7.72 9.61 -3.05
CA MET A 159 6.47 9.32 -2.33
C MET A 159 6.68 9.31 -0.81
N PHE A 160 7.79 8.77 -0.35
CA PHE A 160 8.11 8.67 1.08
C PHE A 160 8.94 9.84 1.62
N ASP A 161 9.42 10.72 0.74
CA ASP A 161 10.35 11.80 1.09
C ASP A 161 11.62 11.28 1.81
N VAL A 162 12.24 10.25 1.21
CA VAL A 162 13.44 9.58 1.72
C VAL A 162 14.48 9.39 0.60
N PRO A 163 15.77 9.23 0.94
CA PRO A 163 16.79 8.90 -0.06
C PRO A 163 16.50 7.58 -0.78
N VAL A 164 16.87 7.48 -2.07
CA VAL A 164 16.71 6.26 -2.89
C VAL A 164 17.39 5.04 -2.24
N GLY A 165 18.52 5.23 -1.56
CA GLY A 165 19.20 4.18 -0.81
C GLY A 165 18.35 3.59 0.32
N THR A 166 17.52 4.41 0.98
CA THR A 166 16.56 3.97 1.99
C THR A 166 15.48 3.08 1.37
N VAL A 167 14.96 3.44 0.20
CA VAL A 167 13.97 2.62 -0.52
C VAL A 167 14.57 1.26 -0.88
N ARG A 168 15.79 1.23 -1.43
CA ARG A 168 16.48 -0.03 -1.77
C ARG A 168 16.63 -0.92 -0.54
N SER A 169 17.06 -0.36 0.59
CA SER A 169 17.22 -1.14 1.83
C SER A 169 15.90 -1.64 2.39
N ARG A 170 14.81 -0.86 2.29
CA ARG A 170 13.47 -1.29 2.71
C ARG A 170 12.98 -2.47 1.86
N ILE A 171 13.05 -2.38 0.53
CA ILE A 171 12.66 -3.46 -0.38
C ILE A 171 13.51 -4.71 -0.16
N PHE A 172 14.83 -4.55 0.02
CA PHE A 172 15.71 -5.67 0.31
C PHE A 172 15.30 -6.39 1.60
N ARG A 173 15.11 -5.66 2.70
CA ARG A 173 14.66 -6.23 3.99
C ARG A 173 13.30 -6.92 3.89
N ALA A 174 12.36 -6.32 3.15
CA ALA A 174 11.05 -6.91 2.94
C ALA A 174 11.14 -8.25 2.19
N ARG A 175 11.93 -8.30 1.11
CA ARG A 175 12.18 -9.54 0.36
C ARG A 175 12.89 -10.61 1.20
N GLU A 176 13.89 -10.23 1.97
CA GLU A 176 14.62 -11.12 2.85
C GLU A 176 13.70 -11.75 3.91
N ALA A 177 12.84 -10.94 4.53
CA ALA A 177 11.88 -11.42 5.52
C ALA A 177 10.85 -12.40 4.91
N LEU A 178 10.37 -12.15 3.69
CA LEU A 178 9.48 -13.07 2.98
C LEU A 178 10.21 -14.33 2.54
N ALA A 179 11.41 -14.23 1.99
CA ALA A 179 12.21 -15.36 1.56
C ALA A 179 12.47 -16.34 2.71
N LYS A 180 12.90 -15.84 3.87
CA LYS A 180 13.12 -16.64 5.08
C LYS A 180 11.86 -17.39 5.54
N ARG A 181 10.67 -16.79 5.34
CA ARG A 181 9.41 -17.42 5.72
C ARG A 181 8.98 -18.49 4.72
N LEU A 182 9.25 -18.27 3.44
CA LEU A 182 8.86 -19.19 2.35
C LEU A 182 9.86 -20.34 2.16
N GLU A 183 11.10 -20.19 2.59
CA GLU A 183 12.15 -21.19 2.44
C GLU A 183 11.73 -22.61 2.89
N PRO A 184 11.06 -22.81 4.05
CA PRO A 184 10.62 -24.14 4.49
C PRO A 184 9.56 -24.77 3.58
N MET A 185 8.80 -23.95 2.86
CA MET A 185 7.71 -24.40 1.97
C MET A 185 8.22 -24.69 0.55
N LEU A 186 9.30 -24.03 0.14
CA LEU A 186 9.91 -24.16 -1.19
C LEU A 186 11.07 -25.15 -1.20
N ALA A 187 11.57 -25.57 -0.03
CA ALA A 187 12.60 -26.59 0.06
C ALA A 187 12.07 -27.90 -0.54
N PRO A 188 12.77 -28.53 -1.51
CA PRO A 188 12.35 -29.82 -2.03
C PRO A 188 12.24 -30.80 -0.86
N GLN A 189 11.08 -31.47 -0.74
CA GLN A 189 10.90 -32.56 0.21
C GLN A 189 12.00 -33.56 -0.08
N ARG A 190 13.06 -33.56 0.73
CA ARG A 190 14.03 -34.65 0.73
C ARG A 190 13.24 -35.89 1.11
N ASP A 191 12.97 -36.75 0.11
CA ASP A 191 12.46 -38.07 0.32
C ASP A 191 13.20 -38.73 1.48
N ARG A 192 12.52 -38.85 2.61
CA ARG A 192 12.95 -39.77 3.66
C ARG A 192 12.69 -41.17 3.10
N ARG A 193 13.57 -41.61 2.22
CA ARG A 193 13.68 -43.04 1.95
C ARG A 193 14.33 -43.67 3.16
N TRP A 194 13.60 -44.59 3.69
CA TRP A 194 13.92 -45.55 4.76
C TRP A 194 15.23 -46.27 4.54
#